data_0237cacf789af0ce9d48c10f7f028c17
#
_entry.id   0237cacf789af0ce9d48c10f7f028c17
#
_cell.length_a   1.000
_cell.length_b   1.000
_cell.length_c   1.000
_cell.angle_alpha   90.00
_cell.angle_beta   90.00
_cell.angle_gamma   90.00
#
_symmetry.space_group_name_H-M   'P 1'
#
loop_
_entity.id
_entity.type
_entity.pdbx_description
1 polymer ?
#
loop_
_entity_poly.entity_id
_entity_poly.type
_entity_poly.pdbx_seq_one_letter_code
_entity_poly.pdbx_strand_id
1 'polypeptide(L)'
;MKHGKKTFVIIEAVLGILVILVLGFIIYKQNGHEPATIAVIIPDVDESEWSAFKYGLKMAAREYDADVVIISKDNMETANDEIEIMNQEIVKGADAVIVKPIANRDGQQKLKQLEKSVPIMAVGDTFTEELSGLHTIEPDHYHMGADLAQKLLENYRGNLIGKKIGIYSQHATSEAVIKRMKGICDTLKGSGAEILWSVSKENDSKEKINLQTQRRVDIVMALDN
;
A
#
# COMPACT_ATOMS: atom_id res chain seq x y z
N MET A 1 38.88 42.19 -53.00
CA MET A 1 37.86 41.15 -53.07
C MET A 1 38.15 39.87 -52.28
N LYS A 2 39.35 39.67 -51.72
CA LYS A 2 39.69 38.41 -50.99
C LYS A 2 39.24 38.36 -49.52
N HIS A 3 38.93 39.51 -48.85
CA HIS A 3 38.54 39.57 -47.44
C HIS A 3 37.07 39.16 -47.21
N GLY A 4 36.14 39.54 -48.09
CA GLY A 4 34.73 39.21 -47.96
C GLY A 4 34.41 37.71 -48.01
N LYS A 5 35.16 36.94 -48.85
CA LYS A 5 34.97 35.47 -48.89
C LYS A 5 35.40 34.74 -47.62
N LYS A 6 36.50 35.19 -46.97
CA LYS A 6 36.94 34.58 -45.68
C LYS A 6 35.97 34.88 -44.56
N THR A 7 35.46 36.10 -44.47
CA THR A 7 34.45 36.50 -43.47
C THR A 7 33.15 35.74 -43.66
N PHE A 8 32.71 35.54 -44.91
CA PHE A 8 31.51 34.76 -45.20
C PHE A 8 31.63 33.31 -44.75
N VAL A 9 32.75 32.64 -45.09
CA VAL A 9 33.01 31.22 -44.66
C VAL A 9 33.08 31.11 -43.13
N ILE A 10 33.64 32.10 -42.44
CA ILE A 10 33.69 32.08 -40.96
C ILE A 10 32.28 32.22 -40.37
N ILE A 11 31.43 33.07 -40.90
CA ILE A 11 30.06 33.26 -40.45
C ILE A 11 29.25 31.96 -40.66
N GLU A 12 29.41 31.30 -41.81
CA GLU A 12 28.74 30.07 -42.15
C GLU A 12 29.18 28.91 -41.21
N ALA A 13 30.47 28.83 -40.91
CA ALA A 13 31.02 27.86 -39.97
C ALA A 13 30.49 28.09 -38.54
N VAL A 14 30.44 29.33 -38.07
CA VAL A 14 29.91 29.70 -36.75
C VAL A 14 28.43 29.37 -36.67
N LEU A 15 27.64 29.64 -37.72
CA LEU A 15 26.23 29.32 -37.78
C LEU A 15 25.99 27.80 -37.75
N GLY A 16 26.81 27.05 -38.49
CA GLY A 16 26.77 25.57 -38.49
C GLY A 16 27.06 24.96 -37.10
N ILE A 17 28.09 25.50 -36.41
CA ILE A 17 28.41 25.08 -35.04
C ILE A 17 27.25 25.41 -34.09
N LEU A 18 26.65 26.57 -34.21
CA LEU A 18 25.54 26.97 -33.36
C LEU A 18 24.30 26.11 -33.56
N VAL A 19 24.01 25.73 -34.81
CA VAL A 19 22.91 24.77 -35.10
C VAL A 19 23.20 23.40 -34.49
N ILE A 20 24.45 22.90 -34.60
CA ILE A 20 24.83 21.60 -33.99
C ILE A 20 24.70 21.65 -32.47
N LEU A 21 25.12 22.74 -31.83
CA LEU A 21 24.97 22.91 -30.36
C LEU A 21 23.51 22.98 -29.93
N VAL A 22 22.65 23.65 -30.68
CA VAL A 22 21.22 23.75 -30.40
C VAL A 22 20.56 22.36 -30.58
N LEU A 23 20.87 21.64 -31.67
CA LEU A 23 20.38 20.27 -31.89
C LEU A 23 20.87 19.32 -30.80
N GLY A 24 22.16 19.39 -30.44
CA GLY A 24 22.73 18.62 -29.36
C GLY A 24 22.05 18.88 -28.02
N PHE A 25 21.74 20.16 -27.73
CA PHE A 25 21.02 20.55 -26.53
C PHE A 25 19.56 20.06 -26.53
N ILE A 26 18.88 20.11 -27.69
CA ILE A 26 17.51 19.59 -27.84
C ILE A 26 17.50 18.06 -27.62
N ILE A 27 18.43 17.32 -28.25
CA ILE A 27 18.56 15.88 -28.10
C ILE A 27 18.92 15.51 -26.65
N TYR A 28 19.83 16.27 -26.01
CA TYR A 28 20.19 16.06 -24.61
C TYR A 28 18.97 16.27 -23.69
N LYS A 29 18.17 17.31 -23.92
CA LYS A 29 16.95 17.56 -23.16
C LYS A 29 15.85 16.54 -23.45
N GLN A 30 15.76 16.03 -24.67
CA GLN A 30 14.78 15.02 -25.08
C GLN A 30 15.13 13.62 -24.59
N ASN A 31 16.41 13.31 -24.34
CA ASN A 31 16.88 12.08 -23.71
C ASN A 31 16.99 12.17 -22.17
N GLY A 32 16.70 13.33 -21.59
CA GLY A 32 16.50 13.44 -20.15
C GLY A 32 15.27 12.62 -19.78
N HIS A 33 15.46 11.52 -19.03
CA HIS A 33 14.35 10.80 -18.40
C HIS A 33 13.66 11.82 -17.50
N GLU A 34 12.43 12.21 -17.84
CA GLU A 34 11.58 12.85 -16.86
C GLU A 34 11.30 11.80 -15.77
N PRO A 35 11.49 12.14 -14.49
CA PRO A 35 11.20 11.22 -13.41
C PRO A 35 9.74 10.75 -13.49
N ALA A 36 9.52 9.45 -13.33
CA ALA A 36 8.16 8.92 -13.33
C ALA A 36 7.36 9.52 -12.16
N THR A 37 6.16 10.01 -12.44
CA THR A 37 5.26 10.58 -11.43
C THR A 37 4.32 9.52 -10.89
N ILE A 38 4.41 9.23 -9.59
CA ILE A 38 3.59 8.24 -8.91
C ILE A 38 2.60 8.94 -7.99
N ALA A 39 1.30 8.80 -8.26
CA ALA A 39 0.25 9.27 -7.37
C ALA A 39 -0.02 8.22 -6.27
N VAL A 40 -0.01 8.64 -5.02
CA VAL A 40 -0.26 7.77 -3.85
C VAL A 40 -1.52 8.25 -3.15
N ILE A 41 -2.57 7.43 -3.20
CA ILE A 41 -3.89 7.78 -2.67
C ILE A 41 -4.15 6.91 -1.44
N ILE A 42 -4.18 7.54 -0.29
CA ILE A 42 -4.40 6.89 1.00
C ILE A 42 -5.47 7.67 1.77
N PRO A 43 -6.32 6.97 2.57
CA PRO A 43 -7.25 7.65 3.45
C PRO A 43 -6.49 8.49 4.48
N ASP A 44 -7.07 9.60 4.89
CA ASP A 44 -6.54 10.40 5.99
C ASP A 44 -6.96 9.76 7.33
N VAL A 45 -6.32 8.64 7.63
CA VAL A 45 -6.40 7.99 8.92
C VAL A 45 -5.10 8.29 9.64
N ASP A 46 -5.18 8.60 10.89
CA ASP A 46 -4.14 8.94 11.84
C ASP A 46 -2.70 9.04 11.26
N GLU A 47 -2.12 10.24 11.21
CA GLU A 47 -0.78 10.48 10.61
C GLU A 47 0.30 9.50 11.10
N SER A 48 0.12 8.94 12.29
CA SER A 48 1.06 8.00 12.89
C SER A 48 1.10 6.65 12.14
N GLU A 49 -0.04 6.14 11.69
CA GLU A 49 -0.14 4.85 11.00
C GLU A 49 0.60 4.87 9.65
N TRP A 50 0.50 6.00 8.93
CA TRP A 50 1.07 6.14 7.58
C TRP A 50 2.44 6.82 7.54
N SER A 51 2.96 7.28 8.67
CA SER A 51 4.24 8.01 8.71
C SER A 51 5.41 7.19 8.19
N ALA A 52 5.53 5.93 8.60
CA ALA A 52 6.60 5.03 8.16
C ALA A 52 6.47 4.70 6.66
N PHE A 53 5.25 4.47 6.18
CA PHE A 53 4.97 4.25 4.76
C PHE A 53 5.32 5.47 3.91
N LYS A 54 4.86 6.67 4.30
CA LYS A 54 5.19 7.94 3.63
C LYS A 54 6.71 8.19 3.61
N TYR A 55 7.41 7.84 4.68
CA TYR A 55 8.86 7.95 4.74
C TYR A 55 9.54 6.98 3.77
N GLY A 56 9.13 5.71 3.77
CA GLY A 56 9.65 4.69 2.84
C GLY A 56 9.44 5.06 1.38
N LEU A 57 8.25 5.58 1.03
CA LEU A 57 7.96 6.09 -0.31
C LEU A 57 8.92 7.21 -0.74
N LYS A 58 9.16 8.19 0.15
CA LYS A 58 10.09 9.30 -0.13
C LYS A 58 11.54 8.81 -0.31
N MET A 59 11.94 7.78 0.43
CA MET A 59 13.26 7.18 0.23
C MET A 59 13.35 6.47 -1.11
N ALA A 60 12.37 5.61 -1.44
CA ALA A 60 12.32 4.92 -2.72
C ALA A 60 12.27 5.89 -3.90
N ALA A 61 11.46 6.96 -3.81
CA ALA A 61 11.39 8.00 -4.83
C ALA A 61 12.76 8.62 -5.14
N ARG A 62 13.57 8.89 -4.11
CA ARG A 62 14.93 9.42 -4.30
C ARG A 62 15.88 8.38 -4.90
N GLU A 63 15.75 7.13 -4.51
CA GLU A 63 16.62 6.04 -4.99
C GLU A 63 16.37 5.72 -6.47
N TYR A 64 15.10 5.78 -6.89
CA TYR A 64 14.68 5.42 -8.25
C TYR A 64 14.42 6.63 -9.16
N ASP A 65 14.79 7.84 -8.73
CA ASP A 65 14.58 9.09 -9.48
C ASP A 65 13.13 9.23 -9.96
N ALA A 66 12.19 9.12 -9.01
CA ALA A 66 10.76 9.24 -9.24
C ALA A 66 10.14 10.39 -8.42
N ASP A 67 9.10 11.01 -8.95
CA ASP A 67 8.29 11.98 -8.23
C ASP A 67 7.09 11.29 -7.57
N VAL A 68 6.88 11.54 -6.28
CA VAL A 68 5.75 10.97 -5.52
C VAL A 68 4.83 12.07 -5.04
N VAL A 69 3.57 12.03 -5.48
CA VAL A 69 2.49 12.93 -5.04
C VAL A 69 1.57 12.16 -4.12
N ILE A 70 1.56 12.50 -2.82
CA ILE A 70 0.72 11.84 -1.82
C ILE A 70 -0.57 12.63 -1.64
N ILE A 71 -1.70 11.99 -1.91
CA ILE A 71 -3.05 12.52 -1.76
C ILE A 71 -3.70 11.84 -0.58
N SER A 72 -3.99 12.62 0.45
CA SER A 72 -4.70 12.21 1.65
C SER A 72 -5.96 13.06 1.74
N LYS A 73 -7.14 12.44 1.79
CA LYS A 73 -8.41 13.17 1.83
C LYS A 73 -9.33 12.65 2.92
N ASP A 74 -9.77 13.55 3.80
CA ASP A 74 -10.73 13.30 4.89
C ASP A 74 -12.12 12.84 4.39
N ASN A 75 -12.47 13.13 3.13
CA ASN A 75 -13.79 12.90 2.56
C ASN A 75 -13.82 11.81 1.48
N MET A 76 -12.87 10.88 1.50
CA MET A 76 -12.87 9.74 0.59
C MET A 76 -13.66 8.59 1.25
N GLU A 77 -14.99 8.64 1.12
CA GLU A 77 -15.89 7.70 1.78
C GLU A 77 -16.32 6.55 0.85
N THR A 78 -16.29 6.78 -0.45
CA THR A 78 -16.77 5.81 -1.43
C THR A 78 -15.72 5.43 -2.46
N ALA A 79 -15.85 4.23 -3.03
CA ALA A 79 -15.00 3.81 -4.15
C ALA A 79 -15.12 4.72 -5.38
N ASN A 80 -16.24 5.43 -5.55
CA ASN A 80 -16.38 6.42 -6.62
C ASN A 80 -15.48 7.62 -6.40
N ASP A 81 -15.42 8.13 -5.15
CA ASP A 81 -14.56 9.26 -4.80
C ASP A 81 -13.09 8.89 -5.04
N GLU A 82 -12.70 7.66 -4.66
CA GLU A 82 -11.37 7.12 -4.88
C GLU A 82 -11.01 7.09 -6.37
N ILE A 83 -11.87 6.49 -7.20
CA ILE A 83 -11.65 6.40 -8.65
C ILE A 83 -11.62 7.78 -9.31
N GLU A 84 -12.45 8.73 -8.85
CA GLU A 84 -12.44 10.10 -9.35
C GLU A 84 -11.10 10.78 -9.07
N ILE A 85 -10.57 10.64 -7.86
CA ILE A 85 -9.25 11.16 -7.49
C ILE A 85 -8.16 10.53 -8.36
N MET A 86 -8.18 9.20 -8.53
CA MET A 86 -7.21 8.50 -9.38
C MET A 86 -7.24 9.05 -10.81
N ASN A 87 -8.43 9.21 -11.41
CA ASN A 87 -8.57 9.78 -12.74
C ASN A 87 -8.04 11.21 -12.83
N GLN A 88 -8.27 12.03 -11.81
CA GLN A 88 -7.73 13.40 -11.77
C GLN A 88 -6.21 13.41 -11.77
N GLU A 89 -5.56 12.53 -11.00
CA GLU A 89 -4.09 12.45 -10.97
C GLU A 89 -3.50 11.89 -12.25
N ILE A 90 -4.17 10.91 -12.88
CA ILE A 90 -3.77 10.40 -14.20
C ILE A 90 -3.84 11.51 -15.26
N VAL A 91 -4.90 12.31 -15.26
CA VAL A 91 -5.04 13.47 -16.18
C VAL A 91 -3.96 14.53 -15.92
N LYS A 92 -3.49 14.68 -14.68
CA LYS A 92 -2.38 15.58 -14.31
C LYS A 92 -1.01 15.04 -14.71
N GLY A 93 -0.92 13.79 -15.19
CA GLY A 93 0.31 13.18 -15.68
C GLY A 93 0.93 12.15 -14.75
N ALA A 94 0.15 11.53 -13.87
CA ALA A 94 0.64 10.40 -13.10
C ALA A 94 0.87 9.18 -14.01
N ASP A 95 2.08 8.63 -13.96
CA ASP A 95 2.49 7.44 -14.73
C ASP A 95 2.08 6.13 -14.05
N ALA A 96 1.88 6.16 -12.73
CA ALA A 96 1.42 5.03 -11.93
C ALA A 96 0.63 5.50 -10.71
N VAL A 97 -0.19 4.61 -10.14
CA VAL A 97 -0.97 4.89 -8.93
C VAL A 97 -0.71 3.83 -7.88
N ILE A 98 -0.43 4.27 -6.65
CA ILE A 98 -0.45 3.44 -5.45
C ILE A 98 -1.70 3.82 -4.65
N VAL A 99 -2.52 2.86 -4.27
CA VAL A 99 -3.78 3.12 -3.58
C VAL A 99 -4.01 2.16 -2.42
N LYS A 100 -4.54 2.66 -1.29
CA LYS A 100 -5.19 1.80 -0.30
C LYS A 100 -6.67 1.70 -0.67
N PRO A 101 -7.13 0.60 -1.27
CA PRO A 101 -8.46 0.54 -1.84
C PRO A 101 -9.56 0.57 -0.77
N ILE A 102 -10.66 1.24 -1.09
CA ILE A 102 -11.89 1.16 -0.29
C ILE A 102 -12.53 -0.21 -0.55
N ALA A 103 -12.71 -0.98 0.53
CA ALA A 103 -13.14 -2.37 0.48
C ALA A 103 -14.61 -2.53 0.05
N ASN A 104 -14.88 -2.56 -1.25
CA ASN A 104 -16.17 -3.01 -1.79
C ASN A 104 -16.03 -3.60 -3.19
N ARG A 105 -16.98 -4.43 -3.59
CA ARG A 105 -16.97 -5.17 -4.88
C ARG A 105 -16.99 -4.24 -6.10
N ASP A 106 -17.74 -3.15 -6.03
CA ASP A 106 -17.85 -2.17 -7.13
C ASP A 106 -16.50 -1.45 -7.35
N GLY A 107 -15.85 -1.02 -6.28
CA GLY A 107 -14.51 -0.41 -6.33
C GLY A 107 -13.48 -1.34 -6.97
N GLN A 108 -13.51 -2.63 -6.64
CA GLN A 108 -12.60 -3.62 -7.23
C GLN A 108 -12.74 -3.72 -8.75
N GLN A 109 -13.96 -3.76 -9.26
CA GLN A 109 -14.18 -3.83 -10.70
C GLN A 109 -13.70 -2.56 -11.41
N LYS A 110 -13.88 -1.39 -10.79
CA LYS A 110 -13.42 -0.11 -11.32
C LYS A 110 -11.90 -0.02 -11.33
N LEU A 111 -11.24 -0.46 -10.27
CA LEU A 111 -9.77 -0.54 -10.20
C LEU A 111 -9.21 -1.41 -11.33
N LYS A 112 -9.78 -2.61 -11.55
CA LYS A 112 -9.39 -3.48 -12.67
C LYS A 112 -9.60 -2.86 -14.05
N GLN A 113 -10.61 -2.00 -14.21
CA GLN A 113 -10.81 -1.28 -15.46
C GLN A 113 -9.74 -0.20 -15.64
N LEU A 114 -9.43 0.53 -14.58
CA LEU A 114 -8.47 1.63 -14.61
C LEU A 114 -7.03 1.14 -14.80
N GLU A 115 -6.68 -0.03 -14.25
CA GLU A 115 -5.37 -0.68 -14.42
C GLU A 115 -5.00 -0.93 -15.89
N LYS A 116 -5.99 -1.03 -16.80
CA LYS A 116 -5.74 -1.16 -18.24
C LYS A 116 -5.13 0.10 -18.86
N SER A 117 -5.27 1.24 -18.21
CA SER A 117 -4.79 2.55 -18.69
C SER A 117 -3.55 3.05 -17.95
N VAL A 118 -3.36 2.66 -16.69
CA VAL A 118 -2.24 3.08 -15.85
C VAL A 118 -1.88 1.93 -14.90
N PRO A 119 -0.59 1.66 -14.63
CA PRO A 119 -0.19 0.70 -13.60
C PRO A 119 -0.75 1.09 -12.23
N ILE A 120 -1.41 0.14 -11.57
CA ILE A 120 -1.96 0.34 -10.22
C ILE A 120 -1.36 -0.68 -9.26
N MET A 121 -0.93 -0.21 -8.10
CA MET A 121 -0.51 -1.04 -6.98
C MET A 121 -1.42 -0.80 -5.79
N ALA A 122 -2.04 -1.85 -5.28
CA ALA A 122 -2.82 -1.79 -4.06
C ALA A 122 -1.92 -2.03 -2.83
N VAL A 123 -2.15 -1.31 -1.74
CA VAL A 123 -1.40 -1.44 -0.48
C VAL A 123 -2.34 -1.65 0.70
N GLY A 124 -1.87 -2.39 1.70
CA GLY A 124 -2.64 -2.67 2.91
C GLY A 124 -3.46 -3.95 2.83
N ASP A 125 -4.41 -4.10 3.73
CA ASP A 125 -5.30 -5.26 3.78
C ASP A 125 -6.18 -5.29 2.54
N THR A 126 -5.75 -6.06 1.56
CA THR A 126 -6.44 -6.16 0.29
C THR A 126 -7.50 -7.25 0.35
N PHE A 127 -8.43 -7.12 -0.54
CA PHE A 127 -9.63 -7.91 -0.69
C PHE A 127 -9.36 -9.39 -0.98
N THR A 128 -10.39 -10.20 -0.75
CA THR A 128 -10.51 -11.61 -1.14
C THR A 128 -10.06 -11.87 -2.58
N GLU A 129 -9.78 -13.12 -2.92
CA GLU A 129 -9.26 -13.70 -4.19
C GLU A 129 -9.75 -13.07 -5.51
N GLU A 130 -10.81 -12.28 -5.49
CA GLU A 130 -11.40 -11.63 -6.68
C GLU A 130 -10.52 -10.52 -7.30
N LEU A 131 -9.53 -10.00 -6.57
CA LEU A 131 -8.51 -9.07 -7.12
C LEU A 131 -7.31 -9.78 -7.75
N SER A 132 -7.43 -11.08 -8.02
CA SER A 132 -6.38 -11.82 -8.71
C SER A 132 -6.04 -11.12 -10.04
N GLY A 133 -4.88 -10.43 -10.04
CA GLY A 133 -4.41 -9.67 -11.21
C GLY A 133 -3.88 -8.27 -10.88
N LEU A 134 -4.36 -7.58 -9.84
CA LEU A 134 -3.72 -6.35 -9.35
C LEU A 134 -2.44 -6.68 -8.57
N HIS A 135 -1.41 -5.87 -8.79
CA HIS A 135 -0.22 -5.93 -7.94
C HIS A 135 -0.57 -5.43 -6.53
N THR A 136 -0.38 -6.27 -5.53
CA THR A 136 -0.71 -5.96 -4.13
C THR A 136 0.51 -6.08 -3.24
N ILE A 137 0.63 -5.17 -2.27
CA ILE A 137 1.58 -5.26 -1.17
C ILE A 137 0.78 -5.29 0.11
N GLU A 138 0.82 -6.41 0.82
CA GLU A 138 0.15 -6.59 2.10
C GLU A 138 1.13 -7.10 3.16
N PRO A 139 0.89 -6.84 4.46
CA PRO A 139 1.63 -7.50 5.53
C PRO A 139 1.44 -9.01 5.48
N ASP A 140 2.44 -9.77 5.92
CA ASP A 140 2.31 -11.21 6.06
C ASP A 140 1.47 -11.55 7.30
N HIS A 141 0.16 -11.50 7.14
CA HIS A 141 -0.80 -11.70 8.22
C HIS A 141 -0.69 -13.09 8.87
N TYR A 142 -0.32 -14.12 8.11
CA TYR A 142 -0.11 -15.44 8.67
C TYR A 142 1.07 -15.43 9.64
N HIS A 143 2.22 -14.91 9.22
CA HIS A 143 3.38 -14.81 10.09
C HIS A 143 3.16 -13.85 11.26
N MET A 144 2.42 -12.75 11.08
CA MET A 144 2.04 -11.88 12.21
C MET A 144 1.28 -12.65 13.29
N GLY A 145 0.33 -13.51 12.90
CA GLY A 145 -0.38 -14.37 13.82
C GLY A 145 0.51 -15.45 14.47
N ALA A 146 1.38 -16.05 13.66
CA ALA A 146 2.33 -17.06 14.12
C ALA A 146 3.32 -16.48 15.14
N ASP A 147 3.88 -15.30 14.87
CA ASP A 147 4.81 -14.59 15.75
C ASP A 147 4.17 -14.19 17.07
N LEU A 148 2.91 -13.73 17.03
CA LEU A 148 2.15 -13.41 18.24
C LEU A 148 1.99 -14.67 19.13
N ALA A 149 1.64 -15.80 18.53
CA ALA A 149 1.53 -17.07 19.24
C ALA A 149 2.88 -17.60 19.72
N GLN A 150 3.93 -17.44 18.90
CA GLN A 150 5.29 -17.80 19.28
C GLN A 150 5.76 -16.99 20.48
N LYS A 151 5.46 -15.69 20.51
CA LYS A 151 5.79 -14.82 21.65
C LYS A 151 5.05 -15.25 22.92
N LEU A 152 3.80 -15.69 22.78
CA LEU A 152 3.06 -16.27 23.89
C LEU A 152 3.73 -17.56 24.41
N LEU A 153 4.12 -18.47 23.51
CA LEU A 153 4.83 -19.71 23.89
C LEU A 153 6.15 -19.40 24.63
N GLU A 154 6.92 -18.44 24.15
CA GLU A 154 8.16 -18.00 24.81
C GLU A 154 7.91 -17.54 26.25
N ASN A 155 6.87 -16.71 26.46
CA ASN A 155 6.50 -16.20 27.79
C ASN A 155 6.11 -17.31 28.76
N TYR A 156 5.55 -18.41 28.25
CA TYR A 156 5.18 -19.59 29.04
C TYR A 156 6.18 -20.74 28.93
N ARG A 157 7.39 -20.51 28.40
CA ARG A 157 8.47 -21.49 28.23
C ARG A 157 8.01 -22.74 27.44
N GLY A 158 7.19 -22.52 26.43
CA GLY A 158 6.68 -23.58 25.57
C GLY A 158 5.52 -24.41 26.15
N ASN A 159 5.08 -24.13 27.37
CA ASN A 159 4.05 -24.94 28.04
C ASN A 159 2.78 -24.12 28.31
N LEU A 160 1.73 -24.42 27.58
CA LEU A 160 0.40 -23.82 27.75
C LEU A 160 -0.65 -24.85 28.18
N ILE A 161 -0.24 -26.01 28.74
CA ILE A 161 -1.15 -27.05 29.17
C ILE A 161 -2.19 -26.51 30.16
N GLY A 162 -3.46 -26.67 29.83
CA GLY A 162 -4.59 -26.21 30.63
C GLY A 162 -4.87 -24.71 30.57
N LYS A 163 -4.09 -23.93 29.79
CA LYS A 163 -4.37 -22.52 29.56
C LYS A 163 -5.51 -22.33 28.57
N LYS A 164 -6.45 -21.47 28.92
CA LYS A 164 -7.60 -21.11 28.11
C LYS A 164 -7.35 -19.76 27.45
N ILE A 165 -7.53 -19.71 26.14
CA ILE A 165 -7.29 -18.53 25.32
C ILE A 165 -8.60 -18.03 24.75
N GLY A 166 -8.83 -16.71 24.83
CA GLY A 166 -9.86 -16.00 24.08
C GLY A 166 -9.21 -15.18 22.98
N ILE A 167 -9.84 -15.14 21.81
CA ILE A 167 -9.35 -14.34 20.67
C ILE A 167 -10.37 -13.27 20.36
N TYR A 168 -9.90 -12.03 20.24
CA TYR A 168 -10.70 -10.87 19.92
C TYR A 168 -10.23 -10.24 18.62
N SER A 169 -11.18 -9.84 17.76
CA SER A 169 -10.93 -9.01 16.58
C SER A 169 -12.07 -8.03 16.34
N GLN A 170 -11.80 -6.93 15.66
CA GLN A 170 -12.85 -5.98 15.23
C GLN A 170 -13.53 -6.43 13.93
N HIS A 171 -12.81 -7.13 13.05
CA HIS A 171 -13.21 -7.42 11.68
C HIS A 171 -13.08 -8.93 11.36
N ALA A 172 -13.95 -9.78 11.92
CA ALA A 172 -13.84 -11.24 11.77
C ALA A 172 -13.82 -11.75 10.32
N THR A 173 -14.46 -11.05 9.42
CA THR A 173 -14.59 -11.44 8.02
C THR A 173 -13.44 -10.93 7.14
N SER A 174 -12.51 -10.14 7.70
CA SER A 174 -11.35 -9.70 6.94
C SER A 174 -10.39 -10.85 6.71
N GLU A 175 -9.87 -10.97 5.50
CA GLU A 175 -8.89 -12.00 5.14
C GLU A 175 -7.62 -11.90 6.01
N ALA A 176 -7.22 -10.69 6.37
CA ALA A 176 -6.13 -10.41 7.29
C ALA A 176 -6.32 -11.11 8.63
N VAL A 177 -7.51 -10.97 9.24
CA VAL A 177 -7.85 -11.61 10.51
C VAL A 177 -7.90 -13.14 10.37
N ILE A 178 -8.46 -13.65 9.28
CA ILE A 178 -8.51 -15.09 9.01
C ILE A 178 -7.09 -15.68 8.89
N LYS A 179 -6.19 -15.00 8.16
CA LYS A 179 -4.79 -15.41 8.02
C LYS A 179 -4.04 -15.34 9.36
N ARG A 180 -4.24 -14.28 10.16
CA ARG A 180 -3.65 -14.14 11.50
C ARG A 180 -4.14 -15.25 12.43
N MET A 181 -5.45 -15.52 12.45
CA MET A 181 -6.04 -16.60 13.22
C MET A 181 -5.43 -17.96 12.86
N LYS A 182 -5.27 -18.22 11.56
CA LYS A 182 -4.64 -19.46 11.09
C LYS A 182 -3.21 -19.58 11.60
N GLY A 183 -2.40 -18.51 11.52
CA GLY A 183 -1.03 -18.49 12.04
C GLY A 183 -0.98 -18.81 13.54
N ILE A 184 -1.90 -18.23 14.33
CA ILE A 184 -2.03 -18.53 15.77
C ILE A 184 -2.36 -20.00 15.99
N CYS A 185 -3.41 -20.51 15.34
CA CYS A 185 -3.86 -21.89 15.54
C CYS A 185 -2.77 -22.90 15.17
N ASP A 186 -2.09 -22.69 14.05
CA ASP A 186 -1.02 -23.58 13.58
C ASP A 186 0.17 -23.60 14.56
N THR A 187 0.54 -22.42 15.08
CA THR A 187 1.67 -22.27 16.02
C THR A 187 1.34 -22.84 17.41
N LEU A 188 0.11 -22.67 17.88
CA LEU A 188 -0.31 -23.20 19.18
C LEU A 188 -0.61 -24.70 19.15
N LYS A 189 -0.61 -25.33 17.99
CA LYS A 189 -0.88 -26.76 17.84
C LYS A 189 0.12 -27.59 18.65
N GLY A 190 -0.39 -28.44 19.53
CA GLY A 190 0.45 -29.28 20.39
C GLY A 190 0.97 -28.62 21.67
N SER A 191 0.74 -27.29 21.87
CA SER A 191 1.16 -26.58 23.09
C SER A 191 0.35 -26.93 24.34
N GLY A 192 -0.80 -27.62 24.18
CA GLY A 192 -1.76 -27.90 25.26
C GLY A 192 -2.68 -26.72 25.59
N ALA A 193 -2.63 -25.63 24.85
CA ALA A 193 -3.59 -24.54 24.97
C ALA A 193 -4.95 -24.89 24.38
N GLU A 194 -6.01 -24.37 25.00
CA GLU A 194 -7.39 -24.48 24.53
C GLU A 194 -7.89 -23.09 24.09
N ILE A 195 -8.24 -22.93 22.80
CA ILE A 195 -8.93 -21.72 22.32
C ILE A 195 -10.41 -21.88 22.69
N LEU A 196 -10.83 -21.16 23.74
CA LEU A 196 -12.17 -21.34 24.32
C LEU A 196 -13.25 -20.58 23.56
N TRP A 197 -12.88 -19.42 23.02
CA TRP A 197 -13.76 -18.58 22.19
C TRP A 197 -12.98 -17.68 21.26
N SER A 198 -13.61 -17.31 20.15
CA SER A 198 -13.20 -16.26 19.27
C SER A 198 -14.39 -15.33 19.04
N VAL A 199 -14.25 -14.05 19.33
CA VAL A 199 -15.31 -13.06 19.17
C VAL A 199 -14.84 -11.89 18.34
N SER A 200 -15.75 -11.36 17.53
CA SER A 200 -15.49 -10.20 16.71
C SER A 200 -16.64 -9.22 16.79
N LYS A 201 -16.34 -7.97 16.54
CA LYS A 201 -17.35 -6.94 16.35
C LYS A 201 -17.90 -7.07 14.92
N GLU A 202 -19.20 -7.25 14.76
CA GLU A 202 -19.84 -7.14 13.45
C GLU A 202 -19.79 -5.68 12.97
N ASN A 203 -19.51 -5.48 11.69
CA ASN A 203 -19.22 -4.18 11.07
C ASN A 203 -20.28 -3.10 11.25
N ASP A 204 -21.52 -3.44 11.67
CA ASP A 204 -22.64 -2.50 11.82
C ASP A 204 -23.18 -2.36 13.24
N SER A 205 -22.69 -3.12 14.22
CA SER A 205 -23.20 -3.02 15.57
C SER A 205 -22.49 -1.90 16.33
N LYS A 206 -23.25 -0.87 16.72
CA LYS A 206 -22.81 0.11 17.73
C LYS A 206 -22.63 -0.53 19.12
N GLU A 207 -22.94 -1.80 19.26
CA GLU A 207 -22.76 -2.55 20.50
C GLU A 207 -21.28 -2.85 20.73
N LYS A 208 -20.78 -2.37 21.85
CA LYS A 208 -19.46 -2.78 22.35
C LYS A 208 -19.52 -4.27 22.69
N ILE A 209 -18.59 -5.06 22.15
CA ILE A 209 -18.45 -6.46 22.56
C ILE A 209 -18.26 -6.47 24.07
N ASN A 210 -19.20 -7.12 24.76
CA ASN A 210 -19.08 -7.27 26.19
C ASN A 210 -18.25 -8.52 26.49
N LEU A 211 -16.93 -8.33 26.61
CA LEU A 211 -16.02 -9.41 26.99
C LEU A 211 -16.35 -10.04 28.35
N GLN A 212 -17.10 -9.33 29.21
CA GLN A 212 -17.50 -9.83 30.52
C GLN A 212 -18.56 -10.95 30.41
N THR A 213 -19.29 -11.05 29.30
CA THR A 213 -20.24 -12.14 29.04
C THR A 213 -19.56 -13.41 28.53
N GLN A 214 -18.30 -13.31 28.12
CA GLN A 214 -17.54 -14.46 27.64
C GLN A 214 -17.07 -15.36 28.79
N ARG A 215 -16.85 -16.63 28.49
CA ARG A 215 -16.27 -17.56 29.46
C ARG A 215 -14.89 -17.08 29.90
N ARG A 216 -14.58 -17.22 31.18
CA ARG A 216 -13.27 -16.82 31.71
C ARG A 216 -12.15 -17.58 31.03
N VAL A 217 -11.12 -16.82 30.64
CA VAL A 217 -9.89 -17.33 30.02
C VAL A 217 -8.69 -16.83 30.80
N ASP A 218 -7.56 -17.51 30.62
CA ASP A 218 -6.28 -17.08 31.21
C ASP A 218 -5.59 -16.00 30.38
N ILE A 219 -5.83 -16.00 29.06
CA ILE A 219 -5.14 -15.18 28.08
C ILE A 219 -6.15 -14.64 27.06
N VAL A 220 -6.03 -13.38 26.70
CA VAL A 220 -6.77 -12.77 25.59
C VAL A 220 -5.75 -12.30 24.55
N MET A 221 -5.95 -12.71 23.31
CA MET A 221 -5.16 -12.26 22.15
C MET A 221 -6.04 -11.35 21.28
N ALA A 222 -5.56 -10.14 21.01
CA ALA A 222 -6.20 -9.22 20.07
C ALA A 222 -5.49 -9.29 18.70
N LEU A 223 -6.26 -9.38 17.62
CA LEU A 223 -5.73 -9.54 16.26
C LEU A 223 -5.64 -8.22 15.49
N ASP A 224 -6.38 -7.23 15.92
CA ASP A 224 -6.45 -5.89 15.32
C ASP A 224 -6.70 -4.84 16.40
N ASN A 225 -6.48 -3.58 16.05
CA ASN A 225 -6.68 -2.43 16.94
C ASN A 225 -8.09 -1.85 16.79
#